data_6cec78ac38855a63363b040d4d74dd8c
#
_entry.id   6cec78ac38855a63363b040d4d74dd8c
#
_cell.length_a   1.000
_cell.length_b   1.000
_cell.length_c   1.000
_cell.angle_alpha   90.00
_cell.angle_beta   90.00
_cell.angle_gamma   90.00
#
_symmetry.space_group_name_H-M   'P 1'
#
loop_
_entity.id
_entity.type
_entity.pdbx_description
1 polymer ?
#
loop_
_entity_poly.entity_id
_entity_poly.type
_entity_poly.pdbx_seq_one_letter_code
_entity_poly.pdbx_strand_id
1 'polypeptide(L)'
;MSDPSEYAPMFSLDPWSFPKSLRPDPLKLEFDLEQRLDALLQLHIQVPEQAYTAPILGTSRSGHGVVIDSDGHILTIGYLVTEAQQIWCRKRDGSVVQADVIAYDQPSGFGLLKSFSDLECGYIPMGKASDLSKHDKVYMLGHGGIHQCLKTSIAAVKPFAGSWEYLLEQALFIEPAHPEWSGSPLLNVKGELVGIGSLLTQELKQGQTQQSNMVVPTDLLAPMLNNLIKQGHSGLPPRPWLGLYLEEHDQQLVVQHASPQGPAEEAGILPEDLLVSVAGQRVQDLANFYRHVWSIGQAGVEIPLQIARGAELMTINIRSINRSERLIKPTTH
;
A
#
# COMPACT_ATOMS: atom_id res chain seq x y z
N MET A 1 -16.89 -27.67 -0.61
CA MET A 1 -15.80 -27.13 -1.46
C MET A 1 -16.44 -26.71 -2.77
N SER A 2 -16.43 -25.42 -3.09
CA SER A 2 -16.91 -24.91 -4.38
C SER A 2 -15.96 -25.35 -5.50
N ASP A 3 -16.50 -25.58 -6.68
CA ASP A 3 -15.73 -26.02 -7.85
C ASP A 3 -14.70 -24.94 -8.24
N PRO A 4 -13.39 -25.23 -8.31
CA PRO A 4 -12.38 -24.27 -8.73
C PRO A 4 -12.62 -23.64 -10.11
N SER A 5 -13.37 -24.31 -10.99
CA SER A 5 -13.72 -23.81 -12.32
C SER A 5 -14.65 -22.60 -12.29
N GLU A 6 -15.45 -22.45 -11.22
CA GLU A 6 -16.38 -21.33 -11.04
C GLU A 6 -15.64 -19.98 -10.89
N TYR A 7 -14.42 -20.00 -10.34
CA TYR A 7 -13.62 -18.81 -10.08
C TYR A 7 -12.52 -18.56 -11.12
N ALA A 8 -12.34 -19.48 -12.06
CA ALA A 8 -11.30 -19.36 -13.10
C ALA A 8 -11.32 -18.02 -13.88
N PRO A 9 -12.49 -17.44 -14.21
CA PRO A 9 -12.53 -16.14 -14.89
C PRO A 9 -12.05 -14.96 -14.04
N MET A 10 -12.03 -15.08 -12.71
CA MET A 10 -11.63 -14.01 -11.78
C MET A 10 -10.12 -13.88 -11.67
N PHE A 11 -9.37 -14.93 -12.02
CA PHE A 11 -7.93 -14.96 -11.87
C PHE A 11 -7.27 -15.07 -13.24
N SER A 12 -6.69 -13.98 -13.72
CA SER A 12 -5.90 -13.99 -14.95
C SER A 12 -4.67 -14.89 -14.78
N LEU A 13 -4.46 -15.78 -15.74
CA LEU A 13 -3.30 -16.66 -15.83
C LEU A 13 -2.46 -16.26 -17.03
N ASP A 14 -2.09 -15.00 -17.17
CA ASP A 14 -1.16 -14.61 -18.24
C ASP A 14 0.19 -15.31 -18.04
N PRO A 15 0.61 -16.18 -18.96
CA PRO A 15 1.81 -16.99 -18.83
C PRO A 15 3.06 -16.16 -19.16
N TRP A 16 3.33 -15.12 -18.36
CA TRP A 16 4.58 -14.38 -18.47
C TRP A 16 5.65 -14.93 -17.53
N SER A 17 6.90 -14.66 -17.83
CA SER A 17 8.00 -15.09 -16.96
C SER A 17 9.21 -14.17 -17.10
N PHE A 18 9.93 -13.99 -15.97
CA PHE A 18 11.23 -13.31 -16.02
C PHE A 18 12.26 -14.11 -16.83
N PRO A 19 13.25 -13.45 -17.47
CA PRO A 19 14.46 -14.10 -17.95
C PRO A 19 15.16 -14.88 -16.84
N LYS A 20 15.81 -16.00 -17.15
CA LYS A 20 16.52 -16.83 -16.14
C LYS A 20 17.52 -16.05 -15.30
N SER A 21 18.17 -15.03 -15.85
CA SER A 21 19.14 -14.17 -15.14
C SER A 21 18.53 -13.36 -13.99
N LEU A 22 17.24 -13.06 -14.08
CA LEU A 22 16.49 -12.29 -13.05
C LEU A 22 15.72 -13.17 -12.08
N ARG A 23 15.63 -14.48 -12.33
CA ARG A 23 14.98 -15.40 -11.39
C ARG A 23 15.91 -15.79 -10.23
N PRO A 24 15.37 -16.07 -9.05
CA PRO A 24 16.15 -16.76 -8.01
C PRO A 24 16.59 -18.13 -8.52
N ASP A 25 17.80 -18.54 -8.14
CA ASP A 25 18.31 -19.90 -8.36
C ASP A 25 18.08 -20.71 -7.08
N PRO A 26 17.16 -21.69 -7.05
CA PRO A 26 16.81 -22.42 -5.82
C PRO A 26 18.01 -23.10 -5.16
N LEU A 27 19.02 -23.48 -5.92
CA LEU A 27 20.22 -24.14 -5.39
C LEU A 27 21.16 -23.17 -4.65
N LYS A 28 20.92 -21.85 -4.77
CA LYS A 28 21.74 -20.78 -4.16
C LYS A 28 20.98 -19.98 -3.10
N LEU A 29 19.74 -20.36 -2.82
CA LEU A 29 18.95 -19.73 -1.76
C LEU A 29 19.28 -20.34 -0.40
N GLU A 30 19.23 -19.52 0.64
CA GLU A 30 19.39 -19.94 2.04
C GLU A 30 18.06 -20.41 2.65
N PHE A 31 16.99 -20.47 1.85
CA PHE A 31 15.64 -20.85 2.26
C PHE A 31 14.95 -21.70 1.18
N ASP A 32 13.92 -22.43 1.59
CA ASP A 32 13.07 -23.19 0.68
C ASP A 32 12.07 -22.24 -0.02
N LEU A 33 12.30 -21.99 -1.32
CA LEU A 33 11.45 -21.13 -2.14
C LEU A 33 10.04 -21.71 -2.31
N GLU A 34 9.92 -23.03 -2.47
CA GLU A 34 8.64 -23.69 -2.65
C GLU A 34 7.75 -23.51 -1.42
N GLN A 35 8.33 -23.65 -0.22
CA GLN A 35 7.63 -23.39 1.04
C GLN A 35 7.16 -21.92 1.15
N ARG A 36 7.95 -20.95 0.65
CA ARG A 36 7.55 -19.54 0.66
C ARG A 36 6.44 -19.25 -0.34
N LEU A 37 6.49 -19.93 -1.48
CA LEU A 37 5.46 -19.81 -2.51
C LEU A 37 4.11 -20.40 -2.09
N ASP A 38 4.09 -21.41 -1.22
CA ASP A 38 2.85 -21.97 -0.68
C ASP A 38 2.09 -20.99 0.22
N ALA A 39 2.81 -20.04 0.85
CA ALA A 39 2.21 -18.99 1.66
C ALA A 39 1.74 -17.77 0.84
N LEU A 40 1.96 -17.77 -0.47
CA LEU A 40 1.55 -16.67 -1.35
C LEU A 40 0.18 -16.95 -1.97
N LEU A 41 -0.72 -15.99 -1.83
CA LEU A 41 -2.09 -16.05 -2.33
C LEU A 41 -2.30 -15.01 -3.43
N GLN A 42 -3.00 -15.39 -4.49
CA GLN A 42 -3.54 -14.43 -5.44
C GLN A 42 -4.89 -13.93 -4.92
N LEU A 43 -5.04 -12.62 -4.83
CA LEU A 43 -6.27 -11.99 -4.35
C LEU A 43 -7.10 -11.46 -5.49
N HIS A 44 -8.41 -11.67 -5.41
CA HIS A 44 -9.41 -11.00 -6.21
C HIS A 44 -10.43 -10.37 -5.28
N ILE A 45 -10.68 -9.07 -5.45
CA ILE A 45 -11.47 -8.26 -4.53
C ILE A 45 -12.57 -7.53 -5.29
N GLN A 46 -13.80 -7.59 -4.78
CA GLN A 46 -14.93 -6.81 -5.25
C GLN A 46 -15.26 -5.71 -4.24
N VAL A 47 -15.42 -4.51 -4.77
CA VAL A 47 -15.75 -3.29 -4.03
C VAL A 47 -17.04 -2.72 -4.59
N PRO A 48 -17.98 -2.23 -3.76
CA PRO A 48 -19.23 -1.62 -4.23
C PRO A 48 -18.99 -0.42 -5.15
N GLU A 49 -19.85 -0.22 -6.15
CA GLU A 49 -19.76 0.92 -7.08
C GLU A 49 -19.85 2.27 -6.36
N GLN A 50 -20.62 2.33 -5.28
CA GLN A 50 -20.79 3.54 -4.44
C GLN A 50 -19.66 3.77 -3.45
N ALA A 51 -18.65 2.92 -3.40
CA ALA A 51 -17.51 3.07 -2.51
C ALA A 51 -16.73 4.35 -2.84
N TYR A 52 -16.27 5.04 -1.80
CA TYR A 52 -15.49 6.27 -1.93
C TYR A 52 -14.24 6.09 -2.82
N THR A 53 -13.61 4.92 -2.75
CA THR A 53 -12.39 4.61 -3.51
C THR A 53 -12.67 4.02 -4.90
N ALA A 54 -13.90 3.67 -5.25
CA ALA A 54 -14.24 3.03 -6.52
C ALA A 54 -13.90 3.88 -7.77
N PRO A 55 -14.13 5.21 -7.80
CA PRO A 55 -13.79 6.03 -8.96
C PRO A 55 -12.29 6.06 -9.29
N ILE A 56 -11.43 5.86 -8.29
CA ILE A 56 -9.96 5.95 -8.42
C ILE A 56 -9.32 4.57 -8.58
N LEU A 57 -9.77 3.60 -7.79
CA LEU A 57 -9.14 2.28 -7.69
C LEU A 57 -9.91 1.17 -8.42
N GLY A 58 -11.10 1.49 -8.94
CA GLY A 58 -12.00 0.50 -9.55
C GLY A 58 -12.76 -0.34 -8.52
N THR A 59 -13.75 -1.08 -9.03
CA THR A 59 -14.60 -1.98 -8.24
C THR A 59 -14.11 -3.42 -8.22
N SER A 60 -13.26 -3.80 -9.18
CA SER A 60 -12.59 -5.10 -9.24
C SER A 60 -11.09 -4.88 -9.11
N ARG A 61 -10.49 -5.44 -8.04
CA ARG A 61 -9.08 -5.27 -7.74
C ARG A 61 -8.40 -6.62 -7.61
N SER A 62 -7.16 -6.69 -8.07
CA SER A 62 -6.35 -7.92 -8.02
C SER A 62 -4.94 -7.64 -7.52
N GLY A 63 -4.36 -8.61 -6.84
CA GLY A 63 -3.01 -8.51 -6.32
C GLY A 63 -2.64 -9.76 -5.52
N HIS A 64 -1.75 -9.59 -4.57
CA HIS A 64 -1.22 -10.68 -3.75
C HIS A 64 -1.52 -10.46 -2.27
N GLY A 65 -1.58 -11.56 -1.54
CA GLY A 65 -1.55 -11.60 -0.09
C GLY A 65 -0.56 -12.67 0.36
N VAL A 66 0.01 -12.49 1.53
CA VAL A 66 0.96 -13.44 2.11
C VAL A 66 0.51 -13.89 3.49
N VAL A 67 0.50 -15.19 3.74
CA VAL A 67 0.21 -15.75 5.05
C VAL A 67 1.42 -15.48 5.96
N ILE A 68 1.19 -14.85 7.13
CA ILE A 68 2.24 -14.35 8.01
C ILE A 68 2.37 -15.11 9.33
N ASP A 69 1.43 -15.96 9.65
CA ASP A 69 1.45 -16.78 10.87
C ASP A 69 0.66 -18.09 10.72
N SER A 70 0.75 -18.95 11.74
CA SER A 70 0.04 -20.23 11.81
C SER A 70 -1.47 -20.09 11.98
N ASP A 71 -1.95 -18.93 12.39
CA ASP A 71 -3.39 -18.67 12.52
C ASP A 71 -4.03 -18.31 11.17
N GLY A 72 -3.24 -18.17 10.10
CA GLY A 72 -3.73 -17.88 8.76
C GLY A 72 -4.10 -16.40 8.55
N HIS A 73 -3.44 -15.49 9.23
CA HIS A 73 -3.54 -14.06 8.90
C HIS A 73 -2.83 -13.77 7.60
N ILE A 74 -3.49 -13.00 6.73
CA ILE A 74 -2.99 -12.68 5.39
C ILE A 74 -2.69 -11.19 5.35
N LEU A 75 -1.42 -10.85 5.11
CA LEU A 75 -0.96 -9.48 4.92
C LEU A 75 -1.00 -9.11 3.45
N THR A 76 -1.48 -7.92 3.14
CA THR A 76 -1.51 -7.35 1.79
C THR A 76 -1.35 -5.84 1.84
N ILE A 77 -1.44 -5.18 0.68
CA ILE A 77 -1.48 -3.72 0.61
C ILE A 77 -2.92 -3.21 0.73
N GLY A 78 -3.11 -2.18 1.55
CA GLY A 78 -4.42 -1.74 1.99
C GLY A 78 -5.36 -1.22 0.90
N TYR A 79 -4.83 -0.56 -0.16
CA TYR A 79 -5.69 -0.06 -1.22
C TYR A 79 -6.43 -1.17 -2.00
N LEU A 80 -5.93 -2.41 -1.97
CA LEU A 80 -6.64 -3.55 -2.54
C LEU A 80 -7.93 -3.84 -1.77
N VAL A 81 -7.87 -3.77 -0.45
CA VAL A 81 -8.92 -4.26 0.46
C VAL A 81 -9.77 -3.15 1.08
N THR A 82 -9.41 -1.88 0.84
CA THR A 82 -10.22 -0.75 1.30
C THR A 82 -11.61 -0.82 0.69
N GLU A 83 -12.65 -0.81 1.56
CA GLU A 83 -14.06 -0.91 1.20
C GLU A 83 -14.44 -2.23 0.49
N ALA A 84 -13.62 -3.28 0.65
CA ALA A 84 -13.91 -4.58 0.07
C ALA A 84 -15.21 -5.17 0.62
N GLN A 85 -16.04 -5.73 -0.27
CA GLN A 85 -17.25 -6.45 0.07
C GLN A 85 -17.05 -7.96 -0.02
N GLN A 86 -16.25 -8.40 -0.97
CA GLN A 86 -15.93 -9.81 -1.18
C GLN A 86 -14.46 -9.96 -1.53
N ILE A 87 -13.82 -10.96 -0.94
CA ILE A 87 -12.40 -11.26 -1.18
C ILE A 87 -12.26 -12.76 -1.40
N TRP A 88 -11.68 -13.11 -2.54
CA TRP A 88 -11.29 -14.47 -2.87
C TRP A 88 -9.76 -14.58 -2.88
N CYS A 89 -9.28 -15.61 -2.21
CA CYS A 89 -7.87 -15.94 -2.11
C CYS A 89 -7.62 -17.25 -2.84
N ARG A 90 -6.92 -17.21 -3.96
CA ARG A 90 -6.52 -18.41 -4.71
C ARG A 90 -5.17 -18.88 -4.20
N LYS A 91 -5.14 -20.14 -3.77
CA LYS A 91 -3.93 -20.84 -3.34
C LYS A 91 -3.14 -21.35 -4.55
N ARG A 92 -1.92 -21.79 -4.29
CA ARG A 92 -1.03 -22.34 -5.32
C ARG A 92 -1.56 -23.62 -5.97
N ASP A 93 -2.28 -24.45 -5.23
CA ASP A 93 -2.95 -25.67 -5.74
C ASP A 93 -4.19 -25.38 -6.62
N GLY A 94 -4.54 -24.10 -6.78
CA GLY A 94 -5.69 -23.62 -7.53
C GLY A 94 -6.97 -23.54 -6.73
N SER A 95 -7.01 -24.06 -5.50
CA SER A 95 -8.19 -23.93 -4.64
C SER A 95 -8.42 -22.47 -4.24
N VAL A 96 -9.69 -22.10 -4.04
CA VAL A 96 -10.09 -20.74 -3.70
C VAL A 96 -10.83 -20.75 -2.36
N VAL A 97 -10.43 -19.83 -1.49
CA VAL A 97 -11.09 -19.60 -0.20
C VAL A 97 -11.50 -18.13 -0.11
N GLN A 98 -12.53 -17.86 0.68
CA GLN A 98 -12.95 -16.50 0.99
C GLN A 98 -12.26 -15.99 2.26
N ALA A 99 -12.12 -14.67 2.34
CA ALA A 99 -11.53 -13.98 3.50
C ALA A 99 -12.28 -12.68 3.79
N ASP A 100 -12.20 -12.25 5.05
CA ASP A 100 -12.66 -10.93 5.49
C ASP A 100 -11.48 -9.98 5.77
N VAL A 101 -11.76 -8.68 5.62
CA VAL A 101 -10.85 -7.63 6.10
C VAL A 101 -10.98 -7.54 7.62
N ILE A 102 -9.91 -7.84 8.34
CA ILE A 102 -9.88 -7.66 9.79
C ILE A 102 -9.28 -6.32 10.20
N ALA A 103 -8.40 -5.75 9.36
CA ALA A 103 -7.86 -4.42 9.58
C ALA A 103 -7.39 -3.76 8.29
N TYR A 104 -7.48 -2.43 8.27
CA TYR A 104 -6.83 -1.56 7.30
C TYR A 104 -6.18 -0.40 8.06
N ASP A 105 -4.87 -0.25 7.93
CA ASP A 105 -4.12 0.86 8.51
C ASP A 105 -3.66 1.83 7.43
N GLN A 106 -4.37 2.93 7.28
CA GLN A 106 -4.08 3.94 6.26
C GLN A 106 -2.68 4.57 6.40
N PRO A 107 -2.17 4.88 7.62
CA PRO A 107 -0.85 5.47 7.77
C PRO A 107 0.31 4.60 7.27
N SER A 108 0.26 3.29 7.46
CA SER A 108 1.25 2.36 6.93
C SER A 108 0.91 1.87 5.52
N GLY A 109 -0.38 1.85 5.19
CA GLY A 109 -0.89 1.29 3.94
C GLY A 109 -1.08 -0.23 3.96
N PHE A 110 -0.99 -0.89 5.11
CA PHE A 110 -1.25 -2.33 5.21
C PHE A 110 -2.74 -2.67 5.27
N GLY A 111 -3.09 -3.79 4.66
CA GLY A 111 -4.36 -4.49 4.84
C GLY A 111 -4.11 -5.86 5.46
N LEU A 112 -4.95 -6.26 6.41
CA LEU A 112 -4.89 -7.55 7.08
C LEU A 112 -6.20 -8.29 6.89
N LEU A 113 -6.12 -9.54 6.44
CA LEU A 113 -7.26 -10.39 6.16
C LEU A 113 -7.21 -11.64 7.03
N LYS A 114 -8.38 -12.24 7.20
CA LYS A 114 -8.55 -13.55 7.80
C LYS A 114 -9.40 -14.44 6.90
N SER A 115 -8.88 -15.62 6.55
CA SER A 115 -9.63 -16.62 5.81
C SER A 115 -10.75 -17.24 6.65
N PHE A 116 -11.90 -17.57 6.03
CA PHE A 116 -13.00 -18.28 6.68
C PHE A 116 -12.70 -19.76 6.93
N SER A 117 -11.79 -20.33 6.18
CA SER A 117 -11.36 -21.72 6.32
C SER A 117 -9.85 -21.81 6.55
N ASP A 118 -9.42 -22.94 7.06
CA ASP A 118 -8.00 -23.25 7.18
C ASP A 118 -7.34 -23.20 5.79
N LEU A 119 -6.23 -22.47 5.69
CA LEU A 119 -5.48 -22.34 4.46
C LEU A 119 -4.66 -23.60 4.14
N GLU A 120 -4.38 -24.44 5.15
CA GLU A 120 -3.54 -25.64 5.00
C GLU A 120 -2.26 -25.39 4.21
N CYS A 121 -1.63 -24.23 4.46
CA CYS A 121 -0.39 -23.80 3.84
C CYS A 121 0.59 -23.28 4.89
N GLY A 122 1.86 -23.09 4.49
CA GLY A 122 2.87 -22.47 5.33
C GLY A 122 2.65 -20.98 5.51
N TYR A 123 3.55 -20.35 6.25
CA TYR A 123 3.60 -18.89 6.39
C TYR A 123 5.03 -18.40 6.16
N ILE A 124 5.18 -17.10 5.86
CA ILE A 124 6.47 -16.46 5.72
C ILE A 124 6.81 -15.76 7.03
N PRO A 125 7.93 -16.13 7.69
CA PRO A 125 8.34 -15.48 8.93
C PRO A 125 8.70 -14.01 8.69
N MET A 126 8.38 -13.15 9.66
CA MET A 126 8.69 -11.73 9.62
C MET A 126 10.18 -11.49 9.80
N GLY A 127 10.76 -10.71 8.92
CA GLY A 127 12.12 -10.19 9.03
C GLY A 127 12.11 -8.70 9.44
N LYS A 128 13.30 -8.10 9.43
CA LYS A 128 13.47 -6.67 9.71
C LYS A 128 13.93 -5.93 8.46
N ALA A 129 13.13 -5.00 7.99
CA ALA A 129 13.48 -4.14 6.86
C ALA A 129 14.61 -3.16 7.23
N SER A 130 14.70 -2.78 8.51
CA SER A 130 15.76 -1.91 9.04
C SER A 130 17.18 -2.50 8.93
N ASP A 131 17.29 -3.83 8.76
CA ASP A 131 18.57 -4.48 8.53
C ASP A 131 19.06 -4.33 7.08
N LEU A 132 18.20 -3.83 6.17
CA LEU A 132 18.51 -3.70 4.74
C LEU A 132 19.17 -2.36 4.42
N SER A 133 20.14 -2.43 3.53
CA SER A 133 20.86 -1.30 2.98
C SER A 133 20.80 -1.28 1.45
N LYS A 134 21.15 -0.15 0.85
CA LYS A 134 21.26 -0.03 -0.60
C LYS A 134 22.20 -1.11 -1.16
N HIS A 135 21.78 -1.73 -2.26
CA HIS A 135 22.41 -2.86 -2.96
C HIS A 135 22.24 -4.24 -2.32
N ASP A 136 21.58 -4.35 -1.15
CA ASP A 136 21.28 -5.65 -0.59
C ASP A 136 20.35 -6.43 -1.52
N LYS A 137 20.65 -7.73 -1.65
CA LYS A 137 19.88 -8.65 -2.46
C LYS A 137 18.59 -9.01 -1.77
N VAL A 138 17.49 -8.92 -2.52
CA VAL A 138 16.16 -9.28 -2.08
C VAL A 138 15.40 -10.03 -3.17
N TYR A 139 14.30 -10.66 -2.81
CA TYR A 139 13.48 -11.45 -3.72
C TYR A 139 12.02 -11.01 -3.63
N MET A 140 11.41 -10.63 -4.76
CA MET A 140 10.00 -10.35 -4.83
C MET A 140 9.27 -11.52 -5.46
N LEU A 141 8.23 -12.05 -4.78
CA LEU A 141 7.55 -13.26 -5.21
C LEU A 141 6.31 -12.92 -6.04
N GLY A 142 6.08 -13.70 -7.11
CA GLY A 142 4.86 -13.68 -7.90
C GLY A 142 4.12 -15.02 -7.82
N HIS A 143 2.79 -14.99 -7.94
CA HIS A 143 1.93 -16.17 -7.79
C HIS A 143 2.18 -17.26 -8.85
N GLY A 144 2.73 -16.93 -10.01
CA GLY A 144 3.10 -17.89 -11.06
C GLY A 144 4.36 -18.73 -10.74
N GLY A 145 4.74 -18.82 -9.46
CA GLY A 145 5.85 -19.62 -8.99
C GLY A 145 7.21 -19.01 -9.37
N ILE A 146 8.24 -19.86 -9.42
CA ILE A 146 9.62 -19.42 -9.70
C ILE A 146 9.78 -18.59 -10.99
N HIS A 147 8.92 -18.81 -11.96
CA HIS A 147 8.94 -18.08 -13.23
C HIS A 147 8.57 -16.60 -13.09
N GLN A 148 7.77 -16.29 -12.10
CA GLN A 148 7.33 -14.94 -11.75
C GLN A 148 7.99 -14.41 -10.46
N CYS A 149 9.01 -15.08 -9.95
CA CYS A 149 9.84 -14.55 -8.86
C CYS A 149 10.99 -13.71 -9.41
N LEU A 150 11.23 -12.57 -8.81
CA LEU A 150 12.26 -11.62 -9.18
C LEU A 150 13.40 -11.62 -8.16
N LYS A 151 14.61 -11.87 -8.63
CA LYS A 151 15.84 -11.54 -7.90
C LYS A 151 16.19 -10.09 -8.20
N THR A 152 16.16 -9.25 -7.20
CA THR A 152 16.36 -7.80 -7.30
C THR A 152 17.24 -7.29 -6.17
N SER A 153 17.40 -5.98 -6.05
CA SER A 153 18.17 -5.35 -4.98
C SER A 153 17.51 -4.08 -4.48
N ILE A 154 17.85 -3.68 -3.25
CA ILE A 154 17.47 -2.38 -2.69
C ILE A 154 18.18 -1.27 -3.47
N ALA A 155 17.42 -0.48 -4.19
CA ALA A 155 17.92 0.69 -4.94
C ALA A 155 18.05 1.94 -4.05
N ALA A 156 17.11 2.11 -3.12
CA ALA A 156 17.11 3.20 -2.15
C ALA A 156 16.23 2.87 -0.92
N VAL A 157 16.56 3.49 0.20
CA VAL A 157 15.69 3.63 1.37
C VAL A 157 15.53 5.12 1.59
N LYS A 158 14.33 5.66 1.37
CA LYS A 158 14.07 7.12 1.42
C LYS A 158 12.59 7.39 1.74
N PRO A 159 12.25 8.62 2.16
CA PRO A 159 10.85 9.01 2.28
C PRO A 159 10.11 8.85 0.96
N PHE A 160 8.82 8.49 1.06
CA PHE A 160 7.86 8.49 -0.04
C PHE A 160 6.61 9.24 0.40
N ALA A 161 6.24 10.28 -0.33
CA ALA A 161 5.00 11.01 -0.14
C ALA A 161 4.11 10.83 -1.38
N GLY A 162 2.86 10.40 -1.16
CA GLY A 162 1.85 10.27 -2.21
C GLY A 162 0.88 11.46 -2.18
N SER A 163 0.37 11.84 -3.35
CA SER A 163 -0.55 12.98 -3.49
C SER A 163 -1.87 12.84 -2.72
N TRP A 164 -2.19 11.64 -2.25
CA TRP A 164 -3.42 11.28 -1.54
C TRP A 164 -3.30 11.29 0.00
N GLU A 165 -2.49 12.17 0.55
CA GLU A 165 -2.20 12.31 1.99
C GLU A 165 -1.60 11.03 2.59
N TYR A 166 -0.49 10.60 1.98
CA TYR A 166 0.28 9.42 2.40
C TYR A 166 1.77 9.76 2.51
N LEU A 167 2.39 9.33 3.60
CA LEU A 167 3.82 9.50 3.84
C LEU A 167 4.39 8.28 4.58
N LEU A 168 5.41 7.70 3.99
CA LEU A 168 6.34 6.77 4.64
C LEU A 168 7.68 7.46 4.83
N GLU A 169 8.21 7.45 6.04
CA GLU A 169 9.53 8.06 6.31
C GLU A 169 10.69 7.23 5.76
N GLN A 170 10.49 5.92 5.64
CA GLN A 170 11.48 4.98 5.14
C GLN A 170 10.79 3.94 4.25
N ALA A 171 10.50 4.31 3.01
CA ALA A 171 10.04 3.35 2.00
C ALA A 171 11.25 2.64 1.36
N LEU A 172 11.10 1.36 1.04
CA LEU A 172 12.09 0.62 0.27
C LEU A 172 11.79 0.78 -1.22
N PHE A 173 12.83 0.98 -2.01
CA PHE A 173 12.74 0.97 -3.47
C PHE A 173 13.63 -0.15 -4.01
N ILE A 174 13.07 -0.97 -4.92
CA ILE A 174 13.78 -2.09 -5.53
C ILE A 174 13.93 -1.93 -7.03
N GLU A 175 15.06 -2.35 -7.57
CA GLU A 175 15.38 -2.37 -9.00
C GLU A 175 16.16 -3.64 -9.36
N PRO A 176 15.80 -4.32 -10.47
CA PRO A 176 14.67 -4.06 -11.37
C PRO A 176 13.30 -4.24 -10.70
N ALA A 177 12.26 -3.63 -11.31
CA ALA A 177 10.90 -3.68 -10.81
C ALA A 177 10.17 -4.97 -11.21
N HIS A 178 9.25 -5.42 -10.34
CA HIS A 178 8.31 -6.50 -10.60
C HIS A 178 7.01 -5.92 -11.20
N PRO A 179 6.47 -6.46 -12.30
CA PRO A 179 5.26 -5.92 -12.93
C PRO A 179 3.98 -6.14 -12.10
N GLU A 180 3.94 -7.20 -11.29
CA GLU A 180 2.81 -7.51 -10.40
C GLU A 180 3.16 -7.21 -8.95
N TRP A 181 3.40 -5.94 -8.63
CA TRP A 181 3.88 -5.49 -7.33
C TRP A 181 2.83 -5.47 -6.22
N SER A 182 1.54 -5.35 -6.60
CA SER A 182 0.45 -5.07 -5.67
C SER A 182 0.26 -6.19 -4.64
N GLY A 183 0.63 -5.93 -3.39
CA GLY A 183 0.58 -6.90 -2.30
C GLY A 183 1.66 -7.99 -2.33
N SER A 184 2.56 -7.98 -3.33
CA SER A 184 3.65 -8.97 -3.44
C SER A 184 4.62 -8.89 -2.27
N PRO A 185 5.00 -10.04 -1.66
CA PRO A 185 5.97 -10.04 -0.58
C PRO A 185 7.40 -9.83 -1.09
N LEU A 186 8.15 -9.00 -0.37
CA LEU A 186 9.58 -8.83 -0.53
C LEU A 186 10.30 -9.61 0.57
N LEU A 187 11.22 -10.50 0.17
CA LEU A 187 12.00 -11.33 1.08
C LEU A 187 13.46 -10.93 1.10
N ASN A 188 14.10 -11.04 2.27
CA ASN A 188 15.55 -10.96 2.39
C ASN A 188 16.24 -12.28 1.96
N VAL A 189 17.55 -12.34 2.07
CA VAL A 189 18.35 -13.52 1.70
C VAL A 189 18.06 -14.76 2.55
N LYS A 190 17.47 -14.61 3.74
CA LYS A 190 17.04 -15.71 4.62
C LYS A 190 15.61 -16.20 4.33
N GLY A 191 14.91 -15.59 3.37
CA GLY A 191 13.52 -15.90 3.07
C GLY A 191 12.52 -15.36 4.10
N GLU A 192 12.89 -14.31 4.83
CA GLU A 192 12.03 -13.61 5.78
C GLU A 192 11.35 -12.43 5.10
N LEU A 193 10.09 -12.16 5.45
CA LEU A 193 9.29 -11.06 4.92
C LEU A 193 9.80 -9.72 5.44
N VAL A 194 10.26 -8.84 4.56
CA VAL A 194 10.76 -7.51 4.90
C VAL A 194 9.93 -6.37 4.34
N GLY A 195 8.96 -6.67 3.47
CA GLY A 195 8.07 -5.64 2.95
C GLY A 195 6.98 -6.18 2.05
N ILE A 196 6.01 -5.32 1.75
CA ILE A 196 4.89 -5.57 0.84
C ILE A 196 4.93 -4.55 -0.30
N GLY A 197 4.91 -5.04 -1.54
CA GLY A 197 4.88 -4.21 -2.73
C GLY A 197 3.62 -3.33 -2.79
N SER A 198 3.82 -2.05 -3.07
CA SER A 198 2.76 -1.06 -3.06
C SER A 198 2.58 -0.36 -4.40
N LEU A 199 3.64 0.15 -5.00
CA LEU A 199 3.56 0.96 -6.22
C LEU A 199 4.65 0.60 -7.22
N LEU A 200 4.35 0.88 -8.49
CA LEU A 200 5.36 1.05 -9.53
C LEU A 200 5.66 2.54 -9.65
N THR A 201 6.89 2.92 -9.42
CA THR A 201 7.35 4.30 -9.55
C THR A 201 8.27 4.45 -10.76
N GLN A 202 8.28 5.64 -11.36
CA GLN A 202 9.12 5.96 -12.49
C GLN A 202 9.90 7.24 -12.18
N GLU A 203 11.20 7.19 -12.38
CA GLU A 203 12.09 8.34 -12.25
C GLU A 203 12.86 8.53 -13.55
N LEU A 204 13.03 9.78 -13.98
CA LEU A 204 13.89 10.09 -15.12
C LEU A 204 15.34 10.19 -14.63
N LYS A 205 16.18 9.20 -14.95
CA LYS A 205 17.61 9.18 -14.60
C LYS A 205 18.45 9.21 -15.88
N GLN A 206 19.28 10.21 -16.03
CA GLN A 206 20.17 10.36 -17.18
C GLN A 206 19.45 10.29 -18.55
N GLY A 207 18.22 10.84 -18.63
CA GLY A 207 17.41 10.84 -19.84
C GLY A 207 16.70 9.51 -20.16
N GLN A 208 16.77 8.53 -19.27
CA GLN A 208 16.04 7.25 -19.37
C GLN A 208 15.04 7.12 -18.24
N THR A 209 13.84 6.62 -18.58
CA THR A 209 12.84 6.27 -17.57
C THR A 209 13.27 4.98 -16.88
N GLN A 210 13.54 5.08 -15.59
CA GLN A 210 13.86 3.94 -14.74
C GLN A 210 12.65 3.59 -13.88
N GLN A 211 12.25 2.31 -13.88
CA GLN A 211 11.15 1.80 -13.09
C GLN A 211 11.67 1.14 -11.82
N SER A 212 11.03 1.43 -10.69
CA SER A 212 11.27 0.76 -9.42
C SER A 212 9.94 0.45 -8.72
N ASN A 213 9.89 -0.56 -7.86
CA ASN A 213 8.75 -0.71 -6.97
C ASN A 213 9.04 -0.01 -5.66
N MET A 214 8.05 0.72 -5.18
CA MET A 214 7.99 1.19 -3.80
C MET A 214 7.34 0.09 -2.95
N VAL A 215 8.03 -0.27 -1.87
CA VAL A 215 7.66 -1.36 -0.96
C VAL A 215 7.50 -0.81 0.45
N VAL A 216 6.41 -1.15 1.10
CA VAL A 216 6.13 -0.78 2.49
C VAL A 216 6.89 -1.72 3.43
N PRO A 217 7.79 -1.23 4.28
CA PRO A 217 8.61 -2.06 5.15
C PRO A 217 7.79 -2.68 6.30
N THR A 218 8.03 -3.96 6.59
CA THR A 218 7.33 -4.70 7.65
C THR A 218 7.62 -4.21 9.06
N ASP A 219 8.68 -3.43 9.26
CA ASP A 219 8.98 -2.80 10.56
C ASP A 219 7.85 -1.89 11.06
N LEU A 220 7.05 -1.33 10.14
CA LEU A 220 5.86 -0.56 10.48
C LEU A 220 4.73 -1.44 11.05
N LEU A 221 4.65 -2.71 10.62
CA LEU A 221 3.60 -3.62 11.05
C LEU A 221 3.85 -4.17 12.46
N ALA A 222 5.09 -4.54 12.77
CA ALA A 222 5.44 -5.26 14.00
C ALA A 222 4.88 -4.62 15.29
N PRO A 223 4.98 -3.29 15.52
CA PRO A 223 4.47 -2.67 16.75
C PRO A 223 2.95 -2.64 16.86
N MET A 224 2.21 -2.74 15.73
CA MET A 224 0.76 -2.61 15.73
C MET A 224 0.01 -3.89 15.38
N LEU A 225 0.68 -4.95 14.92
CA LEU A 225 0.07 -6.19 14.43
C LEU A 225 -0.94 -6.78 15.43
N ASN A 226 -0.57 -6.84 16.70
CA ASN A 226 -1.43 -7.39 17.75
C ASN A 226 -2.74 -6.58 17.94
N ASN A 227 -2.66 -5.24 17.80
CA ASN A 227 -3.83 -4.38 17.88
C ASN A 227 -4.70 -4.53 16.61
N LEU A 228 -4.07 -4.60 15.42
CA LEU A 228 -4.78 -4.85 14.17
C LEU A 228 -5.57 -6.16 14.22
N ILE A 229 -4.96 -7.24 14.72
CA ILE A 229 -5.63 -8.54 14.86
C ILE A 229 -6.79 -8.49 15.86
N LYS A 230 -6.58 -7.86 17.03
CA LYS A 230 -7.55 -7.92 18.13
C LYS A 230 -8.63 -6.85 18.08
N GLN A 231 -8.32 -5.69 17.51
CA GLN A 231 -9.17 -4.50 17.59
C GLN A 231 -9.57 -3.95 16.21
N GLY A 232 -8.94 -4.44 15.13
CA GLY A 232 -9.17 -3.95 13.78
C GLY A 232 -8.51 -2.59 13.45
N HIS A 233 -7.70 -2.04 14.37
CA HIS A 233 -7.00 -0.77 14.19
C HIS A 233 -5.66 -0.77 14.93
N SER A 234 -4.75 0.13 14.54
CA SER A 234 -3.40 0.22 15.12
C SER A 234 -3.36 0.67 16.59
N GLY A 235 -4.43 1.25 17.09
CA GLY A 235 -4.49 1.88 18.41
C GLY A 235 -3.93 3.31 18.45
N LEU A 236 -3.37 3.77 17.34
CA LEU A 236 -2.90 5.14 17.21
C LEU A 236 -4.08 6.09 16.93
N PRO A 237 -4.00 7.35 17.40
CA PRO A 237 -5.02 8.35 17.07
C PRO A 237 -5.05 8.61 15.57
N PRO A 238 -6.23 8.84 14.97
CA PRO A 238 -6.36 9.10 13.55
C PRO A 238 -5.68 10.42 13.18
N ARG A 239 -4.93 10.40 12.08
CA ARG A 239 -4.30 11.61 11.52
C ARG A 239 -5.36 12.55 10.94
N PRO A 240 -5.13 13.89 11.03
CA PRO A 240 -5.92 14.86 10.27
C PRO A 240 -5.93 14.51 8.80
N TRP A 241 -7.11 14.46 8.19
CA TRP A 241 -7.29 14.31 6.75
C TRP A 241 -8.07 15.51 6.22
N LEU A 242 -7.58 16.11 5.14
CA LEU A 242 -8.13 17.30 4.53
C LEU A 242 -8.86 17.01 3.23
N GLY A 243 -8.57 15.90 2.58
CA GLY A 243 -9.10 15.55 1.27
C GLY A 243 -8.44 16.33 0.14
N LEU A 244 -7.15 16.64 0.26
CA LEU A 244 -6.37 17.34 -0.75
C LEU A 244 -5.57 16.37 -1.60
N TYR A 245 -5.61 16.59 -2.92
CA TYR A 245 -4.71 15.97 -3.89
C TYR A 245 -3.77 17.03 -4.43
N LEU A 246 -2.49 16.88 -4.13
CA LEU A 246 -1.46 17.87 -4.39
C LEU A 246 -0.43 17.34 -5.38
N GLU A 247 0.15 18.23 -6.15
CA GLU A 247 1.26 17.95 -7.04
C GLU A 247 2.44 18.87 -6.72
N GLU A 248 3.66 18.31 -6.81
CA GLU A 248 4.90 19.05 -6.63
C GLU A 248 5.42 19.56 -7.97
N HIS A 249 5.59 20.86 -8.08
CA HIS A 249 6.24 21.52 -9.22
C HIS A 249 7.25 22.56 -8.71
N ASP A 250 8.51 22.40 -9.05
CA ASP A 250 9.58 23.39 -8.76
C ASP A 250 9.55 23.90 -7.31
N GLN A 251 9.47 23.00 -6.32
CA GLN A 251 9.38 23.31 -4.88
C GLN A 251 8.12 24.09 -4.50
N GLN A 252 7.06 23.94 -5.27
CA GLN A 252 5.73 24.46 -4.97
C GLN A 252 4.73 23.31 -4.93
N LEU A 253 3.73 23.45 -4.08
CA LEU A 253 2.61 22.52 -3.99
C LEU A 253 1.38 23.12 -4.62
N VAL A 254 0.86 22.50 -5.65
CA VAL A 254 -0.33 22.91 -6.38
C VAL A 254 -1.49 21.98 -6.06
N VAL A 255 -2.66 22.51 -5.78
CA VAL A 255 -3.89 21.72 -5.61
C VAL A 255 -4.34 21.22 -6.98
N GLN A 256 -4.31 19.91 -7.19
CA GLN A 256 -4.90 19.28 -8.36
C GLN A 256 -6.42 19.25 -8.25
N HIS A 257 -6.93 18.75 -7.13
CA HIS A 257 -8.34 18.73 -6.78
C HIS A 257 -8.51 18.48 -5.28
N ALA A 258 -9.70 18.83 -4.79
CA ALA A 258 -10.17 18.43 -3.48
C ALA A 258 -11.11 17.22 -3.61
N SER A 259 -11.14 16.38 -2.58
CA SER A 259 -12.05 15.24 -2.51
C SER A 259 -13.51 15.74 -2.46
N PRO A 260 -14.42 15.20 -3.30
CA PRO A 260 -15.83 15.59 -3.27
C PRO A 260 -16.43 15.46 -1.87
N GLN A 261 -17.12 16.49 -1.41
CA GLN A 261 -17.69 16.60 -0.06
C GLN A 261 -16.65 16.39 1.06
N GLY A 262 -15.37 16.66 0.77
CA GLY A 262 -14.28 16.59 1.73
C GLY A 262 -14.02 17.95 2.39
N PRO A 263 -13.26 17.95 3.51
CA PRO A 263 -13.00 19.18 4.27
C PRO A 263 -12.41 20.34 3.46
N ALA A 264 -11.50 20.06 2.55
CA ALA A 264 -10.87 21.08 1.72
C ALA A 264 -11.86 21.69 0.70
N GLU A 265 -12.71 20.87 0.06
CA GLU A 265 -13.75 21.36 -0.86
C GLU A 265 -14.76 22.21 -0.11
N GLU A 266 -15.24 21.76 1.05
CA GLU A 266 -16.20 22.51 1.90
C GLU A 266 -15.63 23.83 2.38
N ALA A 267 -14.31 23.90 2.60
CA ALA A 267 -13.62 25.12 2.98
C ALA A 267 -13.34 26.06 1.79
N GLY A 268 -13.66 25.66 0.55
CA GLY A 268 -13.52 26.48 -0.65
C GLY A 268 -12.11 26.46 -1.27
N ILE A 269 -11.31 25.41 -1.02
CA ILE A 269 -10.08 25.16 -1.77
C ILE A 269 -10.45 24.77 -3.20
N LEU A 270 -9.73 25.33 -4.17
CA LEU A 270 -9.96 25.13 -5.60
C LEU A 270 -8.74 24.49 -6.29
N PRO A 271 -8.92 23.82 -7.41
CA PRO A 271 -7.79 23.44 -8.27
C PRO A 271 -6.96 24.68 -8.65
N GLU A 272 -5.64 24.46 -8.82
CA GLU A 272 -4.64 25.49 -9.12
C GLU A 272 -4.30 26.45 -7.95
N ASP A 273 -4.92 26.30 -6.77
CA ASP A 273 -4.43 26.99 -5.56
C ASP A 273 -3.01 26.56 -5.24
N LEU A 274 -2.13 27.53 -4.97
CA LEU A 274 -0.77 27.27 -4.51
C LEU A 274 -0.74 27.21 -2.98
N LEU A 275 -0.29 26.12 -2.40
CA LEU A 275 -0.06 25.99 -0.96
C LEU A 275 1.23 26.70 -0.57
N VAL A 276 1.13 27.69 0.31
CA VAL A 276 2.25 28.52 0.77
C VAL A 276 2.74 28.06 2.13
N SER A 277 1.83 27.90 3.09
CA SER A 277 2.18 27.49 4.44
C SER A 277 1.05 26.74 5.16
N VAL A 278 1.40 25.95 6.17
CA VAL A 278 0.52 25.30 7.14
C VAL A 278 0.81 25.90 8.50
N ALA A 279 -0.18 26.50 9.16
CA ALA A 279 -0.03 27.12 10.47
C ALA A 279 1.19 28.10 10.53
N GLY A 280 1.43 28.87 9.45
CA GLY A 280 2.54 29.79 9.34
C GLY A 280 3.90 29.15 8.96
N GLN A 281 3.99 27.84 8.87
CA GLN A 281 5.20 27.15 8.45
C GLN A 281 5.16 26.90 6.94
N ARG A 282 6.17 27.42 6.23
CA ARG A 282 6.27 27.30 4.78
C ARG A 282 6.42 25.84 4.36
N VAL A 283 5.73 25.46 3.28
CA VAL A 283 5.79 24.12 2.68
C VAL A 283 6.36 24.19 1.26
N GLN A 284 7.18 23.21 0.88
CA GLN A 284 7.83 23.15 -0.43
C GLN A 284 7.71 21.79 -1.09
N ASP A 285 7.36 20.76 -0.30
CA ASP A 285 7.16 19.39 -0.75
C ASP A 285 6.04 18.71 0.03
N LEU A 286 5.50 17.60 -0.51
CA LEU A 286 4.42 16.83 0.10
C LEU A 286 4.79 16.30 1.48
N ALA A 287 6.02 15.84 1.67
CA ALA A 287 6.44 15.25 2.94
C ALA A 287 6.42 16.31 4.06
N ASN A 288 6.94 17.52 3.78
CA ASN A 288 6.88 18.66 4.71
C ASN A 288 5.44 19.07 5.00
N PHE A 289 4.60 19.16 3.96
CA PHE A 289 3.19 19.46 4.13
C PHE A 289 2.51 18.49 5.09
N TYR A 290 2.64 17.17 4.87
CA TYR A 290 2.02 16.17 5.72
C TYR A 290 2.57 16.18 7.15
N ARG A 291 3.89 16.35 7.33
CA ARG A 291 4.48 16.46 8.67
C ARG A 291 3.90 17.66 9.44
N HIS A 292 3.76 18.81 8.78
CA HIS A 292 3.19 20.00 9.41
C HIS A 292 1.71 19.80 9.76
N VAL A 293 0.90 19.31 8.81
CA VAL A 293 -0.54 19.03 9.07
C VAL A 293 -0.71 18.06 10.24
N TRP A 294 0.02 16.95 10.24
CA TRP A 294 -0.13 15.92 11.28
C TRP A 294 0.51 16.29 12.62
N SER A 295 1.41 17.26 12.65
CA SER A 295 1.97 17.78 13.91
C SER A 295 1.01 18.67 14.69
N ILE A 296 -0.06 19.20 14.07
CA ILE A 296 -1.02 20.09 14.72
C ILE A 296 -1.89 19.34 15.73
N GLY A 297 -2.21 18.07 15.43
CA GLY A 297 -2.99 17.24 16.34
C GLY A 297 -3.62 16.03 15.68
N GLN A 298 -4.72 15.56 16.26
CA GLN A 298 -5.50 14.44 15.74
C GLN A 298 -6.60 14.93 14.79
N ALA A 299 -7.23 14.00 14.07
CA ALA A 299 -8.42 14.30 13.27
C ALA A 299 -9.48 15.08 14.07
N GLY A 300 -10.12 16.06 13.44
CA GLY A 300 -11.04 16.99 14.06
C GLY A 300 -10.43 18.36 14.44
N VAL A 301 -9.09 18.52 14.36
CA VAL A 301 -8.45 19.83 14.57
C VAL A 301 -8.63 20.75 13.36
N GLU A 302 -8.58 22.04 13.61
CA GLU A 302 -8.58 23.07 12.58
C GLU A 302 -7.17 23.31 12.06
N ILE A 303 -7.00 23.28 10.75
CA ILE A 303 -5.72 23.44 10.04
C ILE A 303 -5.76 24.74 9.26
N PRO A 304 -5.01 25.77 9.66
CA PRO A 304 -4.92 27.01 8.87
C PRO A 304 -3.92 26.80 7.71
N LEU A 305 -4.44 26.88 6.49
CA LEU A 305 -3.66 26.83 5.26
C LEU A 305 -3.57 28.25 4.66
N GLN A 306 -2.37 28.70 4.38
CA GLN A 306 -2.17 29.88 3.56
C GLN A 306 -2.00 29.44 2.10
N ILE A 307 -2.83 29.97 1.24
CA ILE A 307 -2.82 29.69 -0.21
C ILE A 307 -2.66 30.97 -1.01
N ALA A 308 -2.11 30.84 -2.21
CA ALA A 308 -2.14 31.87 -3.22
C ALA A 308 -3.08 31.45 -4.36
N ARG A 309 -4.07 32.30 -4.64
CA ARG A 309 -5.04 32.13 -5.73
C ARG A 309 -4.91 33.32 -6.69
N GLY A 310 -4.28 33.10 -7.83
CA GLY A 310 -3.85 34.18 -8.70
C GLY A 310 -2.88 35.12 -7.98
N ALA A 311 -3.24 36.39 -7.86
CA ALA A 311 -2.41 37.40 -7.17
C ALA A 311 -2.77 37.58 -5.68
N GLU A 312 -3.77 36.88 -5.20
CA GLU A 312 -4.26 37.03 -3.83
C GLU A 312 -3.69 35.97 -2.89
N LEU A 313 -3.23 36.42 -1.71
CA LEU A 313 -2.81 35.56 -0.63
C LEU A 313 -3.89 35.51 0.45
N MET A 314 -4.38 34.34 0.78
CA MET A 314 -5.47 34.16 1.75
C MET A 314 -5.19 33.01 2.72
N THR A 315 -5.79 33.06 3.89
CA THR A 315 -5.76 31.97 4.86
C THR A 315 -7.12 31.30 4.90
N ILE A 316 -7.14 30.00 4.69
CA ILE A 316 -8.35 29.17 4.77
C ILE A 316 -8.16 28.19 5.93
N ASN A 317 -9.12 28.20 6.87
CA ASN A 317 -9.13 27.27 7.99
C ASN A 317 -9.94 26.03 7.60
N ILE A 318 -9.32 24.87 7.64
CA ILE A 318 -9.95 23.59 7.30
C ILE A 318 -10.10 22.75 8.56
N ARG A 319 -11.31 22.35 8.89
CA ARG A 319 -11.56 21.40 9.95
C ARG A 319 -11.34 19.99 9.43
N SER A 320 -10.25 19.37 9.84
CA SER A 320 -9.87 18.01 9.44
C SER A 320 -10.85 16.96 9.99
N ILE A 321 -10.94 15.82 9.32
CA ILE A 321 -11.71 14.66 9.78
C ILE A 321 -10.84 13.40 9.80
N ASN A 322 -11.37 12.32 10.39
CA ASN A 322 -10.80 11.01 10.22
C ASN A 322 -11.21 10.44 8.84
N ARG A 323 -10.24 10.14 7.99
CA ARG A 323 -10.51 9.60 6.65
C ARG A 323 -11.39 8.35 6.67
N SER A 324 -11.28 7.50 7.70
CA SER A 324 -12.08 6.28 7.81
C SER A 324 -13.59 6.53 7.90
N GLU A 325 -14.03 7.76 8.27
CA GLU A 325 -15.43 8.15 8.29
C GLU A 325 -16.06 8.27 6.90
N ARG A 326 -15.22 8.40 5.86
CA ARG A 326 -15.63 8.46 4.45
C ARG A 326 -15.74 7.08 3.80
N LEU A 327 -15.18 6.07 4.41
CA LEU A 327 -15.08 4.73 3.84
C LEU A 327 -16.30 3.89 4.24
N ILE A 328 -16.79 3.09 3.31
CA ILE A 328 -17.76 2.04 3.60
C ILE A 328 -17.06 0.99 4.48
N LYS A 329 -17.67 0.71 5.63
CA LYS A 329 -17.13 -0.32 6.52
C LYS A 329 -17.34 -1.70 5.90
N PRO A 330 -16.36 -2.62 5.99
CA PRO A 330 -16.54 -4.00 5.58
C PRO A 330 -17.75 -4.61 6.29
N THR A 331 -18.51 -5.41 5.56
CA THR A 331 -19.56 -6.25 6.17
C THR A 331 -18.84 -7.41 6.86
N THR A 332 -18.86 -7.45 8.17
CA THR A 332 -18.36 -8.63 8.93
C THR A 332 -19.40 -9.74 8.83
N HIS A 333 -18.99 -10.88 8.34
CA HIS A 333 -19.82 -12.10 8.24
C HIS A 333 -19.56 -13.06 9.41
#